data_5554719ed29d6d5312ae5955968e0a76
#
_entry.id   5554719ed29d6d5312ae5955968e0a76
#
_cell.length_a   1.000
_cell.length_b   1.000
_cell.length_c   1.000
_cell.angle_alpha   90.00
_cell.angle_beta   90.00
_cell.angle_gamma   90.00
#
_symmetry.space_group_name_H-M   'P 1'
#
loop_
_entity.id
_entity.type
_entity.pdbx_description
1 polymer ?
#
loop_
_entity_poly.entity_id
_entity_poly.type
_entity_poly.pdbx_seq_one_letter_code
_entity_poly.pdbx_strand_id
1 'polypeptide(L)'
;MEPDLNGLSLVFTTRSVDIKYKLRDAARLILQSEWFDPSKPLKIYLHGFFDDPSQDGFTKLSKAFLDAGDVNILALDASSLLGWQYLRATTMVQLVGEQLGKLLASFVKAGLRRSNIHLIGHSLGSHISGFAGKTFKNLTKHRVGRITGLDPAGPCFSNVDLTLRLNKKDARFVDVIHTDAGVYGIAERVGHVDYFPNGGSKQPSCPPTHLLDSCSHSRAWLLFAESVTKPDAFLGVACPDWDAFQNQRCNYTDLSPMGLASRPGTRGTYYLSTAEEPPYGLGDGGTRFVKSPGVLRFFMDVFSVFTRNP
;
A
#
# COMPACT_ATOMS: atom_id res chain seq x y z
N MET A 1 -10.46 8.52 27.89
CA MET A 1 -9.50 9.60 27.53
C MET A 1 -9.68 9.85 26.06
N GLU A 2 -10.04 11.08 25.67
CA GLU A 2 -10.19 11.45 24.27
C GLU A 2 -8.83 11.36 23.54
N PRO A 3 -8.79 10.87 22.29
CA PRO A 3 -7.56 10.79 21.53
C PRO A 3 -6.98 12.19 21.28
N ASP A 4 -5.69 12.37 21.54
CA ASP A 4 -5.01 13.64 21.23
C ASP A 4 -4.70 13.73 19.73
N LEU A 5 -5.56 14.42 18.99
CA LEU A 5 -5.40 14.69 17.57
C LEU A 5 -4.28 15.71 17.25
N ASN A 6 -3.73 16.41 18.25
CA ASN A 6 -2.61 17.34 18.06
C ASN A 6 -1.31 16.63 17.64
N GLY A 7 -1.22 15.32 17.90
CA GLY A 7 -0.11 14.49 17.44
C GLY A 7 -0.10 14.25 15.91
N LEU A 8 -1.27 14.36 15.24
CA LEU A 8 -1.34 14.14 13.80
C LEU A 8 -0.66 15.24 12.99
N SER A 9 0.11 14.84 11.99
CA SER A 9 0.77 15.76 11.08
C SER A 9 0.86 15.20 9.66
N LEU A 10 1.14 16.07 8.68
CA LEU A 10 1.52 15.71 7.33
C LEU A 10 2.97 16.14 7.10
N VAL A 11 3.76 15.24 6.53
CA VAL A 11 5.09 15.51 6.00
C VAL A 11 4.96 15.73 4.50
N PHE A 12 5.29 16.91 4.04
CA PHE A 12 5.36 17.23 2.61
C PHE A 12 6.82 17.10 2.16
N THR A 13 7.08 16.16 1.29
CA THR A 13 8.41 15.82 0.82
C THR A 13 8.62 16.35 -0.59
N THR A 14 9.73 17.05 -0.78
CA THR A 14 10.22 17.53 -2.07
C THR A 14 11.60 16.92 -2.35
N ARG A 15 12.21 17.26 -3.51
CA ARG A 15 13.60 16.88 -3.79
C ARG A 15 14.63 17.57 -2.88
N SER A 16 14.23 18.64 -2.20
CA SER A 16 15.14 19.50 -1.45
C SER A 16 14.86 19.56 0.05
N VAL A 17 13.60 19.38 0.46
CA VAL A 17 13.19 19.62 1.83
C VAL A 17 11.96 18.79 2.20
N ASP A 18 11.92 18.37 3.48
CA ASP A 18 10.76 17.79 4.14
C ASP A 18 10.17 18.84 5.09
N ILE A 19 8.89 19.14 4.93
CA ILE A 19 8.18 20.13 5.76
C ILE A 19 7.05 19.43 6.50
N LYS A 20 7.07 19.53 7.82
CA LYS A 20 6.04 18.93 8.69
C LYS A 20 4.99 19.95 9.09
N TYR A 21 3.73 19.68 8.77
CA TYR A 21 2.57 20.49 9.11
C TYR A 21 1.68 19.78 10.11
N LYS A 22 1.24 20.43 11.18
CA LYS A 22 0.17 19.89 12.03
C LYS A 22 -1.09 19.69 11.20
N LEU A 23 -1.77 18.54 11.33
CA LEU A 23 -2.89 18.17 10.46
C LEU A 23 -4.00 19.23 10.46
N ARG A 24 -4.30 19.83 11.61
CA ARG A 24 -5.31 20.89 11.75
C ARG A 24 -5.05 22.14 10.91
N ASP A 25 -3.78 22.47 10.68
CA ASP A 25 -3.34 23.65 9.94
C ASP A 25 -2.90 23.31 8.50
N ALA A 26 -2.71 22.03 8.20
CA ALA A 26 -2.07 21.53 6.99
C ALA A 26 -2.78 21.98 5.72
N ALA A 27 -4.13 21.99 5.69
CA ALA A 27 -4.87 22.40 4.50
C ALA A 27 -4.52 23.84 4.09
N ARG A 28 -4.52 24.76 5.06
CA ARG A 28 -4.20 26.17 4.81
C ARG A 28 -2.74 26.38 4.45
N LEU A 29 -1.82 25.78 5.23
CA LEU A 29 -0.38 26.00 5.08
C LEU A 29 0.17 25.37 3.80
N ILE A 30 -0.28 24.17 3.45
CA ILE A 30 0.15 23.49 2.22
C ILE A 30 -0.34 24.23 0.99
N LEU A 31 -1.61 24.70 0.97
CA LEU A 31 -2.15 25.45 -0.15
C LEU A 31 -1.50 26.83 -0.34
N GLN A 32 -0.85 27.38 0.68
CA GLN A 32 -0.09 28.62 0.63
C GLN A 32 1.41 28.39 0.38
N SER A 33 1.85 27.13 0.37
CA SER A 33 3.26 26.78 0.20
C SER A 33 3.68 26.97 -1.26
N GLU A 34 4.84 27.57 -1.49
CA GLU A 34 5.48 27.66 -2.80
C GLU A 34 5.84 26.29 -3.41
N TRP A 35 5.92 25.24 -2.58
CA TRP A 35 6.24 23.88 -2.98
C TRP A 35 5.03 23.09 -3.50
N PHE A 36 3.81 23.53 -3.19
CA PHE A 36 2.59 22.82 -3.55
C PHE A 36 2.02 23.35 -4.87
N ASP A 37 1.93 22.46 -5.86
CA ASP A 37 1.31 22.77 -7.14
C ASP A 37 -0.04 22.03 -7.29
N PRO A 38 -1.18 22.72 -7.22
CA PRO A 38 -2.51 22.09 -7.30
C PRO A 38 -2.81 21.45 -8.68
N SER A 39 -2.03 21.76 -9.70
CA SER A 39 -2.15 21.16 -11.04
C SER A 39 -1.56 19.74 -11.10
N LYS A 40 -0.57 19.44 -10.22
CA LYS A 40 0.12 18.16 -10.17
C LYS A 40 -0.68 17.08 -9.44
N PRO A 41 -0.44 15.79 -9.74
CA PRO A 41 -0.99 14.69 -8.95
C PRO A 41 -0.58 14.79 -7.48
N LEU A 42 -1.53 14.51 -6.58
CA LEU A 42 -1.29 14.42 -5.14
C LEU A 42 -1.24 12.96 -4.71
N LYS A 43 -0.11 12.54 -4.17
CA LYS A 43 0.13 11.24 -3.56
C LYS A 43 0.20 11.39 -2.05
N ILE A 44 -0.57 10.61 -1.31
CA ILE A 44 -0.52 10.61 0.16
C ILE A 44 -0.27 9.21 0.65
N TYR A 45 0.87 9.00 1.30
CA TYR A 45 1.19 7.75 1.96
C TYR A 45 0.63 7.72 3.39
N LEU A 46 0.12 6.55 3.78
CA LEU A 46 -0.43 6.29 5.10
C LEU A 46 0.23 5.02 5.64
N HIS A 47 1.00 5.19 6.69
CA HIS A 47 1.75 4.09 7.32
C HIS A 47 0.88 3.16 8.17
N GLY A 48 1.45 2.02 8.57
CA GLY A 48 0.82 1.01 9.39
C GLY A 48 1.04 1.19 10.90
N PHE A 49 0.82 0.10 11.63
CA PHE A 49 1.08 0.00 13.05
C PHE A 49 2.59 0.07 13.33
N PHE A 50 2.98 0.82 14.37
CA PHE A 50 4.37 0.97 14.82
C PHE A 50 5.33 1.48 13.72
N ASP A 51 4.83 2.34 12.84
CA ASP A 51 5.54 2.91 11.70
C ASP A 51 5.38 4.45 11.71
N ASP A 52 6.18 5.17 10.93
CA ASP A 52 6.12 6.61 10.76
C ASP A 52 6.78 7.04 9.42
N PRO A 53 6.62 8.31 8.98
CA PRO A 53 7.18 8.77 7.71
C PRO A 53 8.71 8.77 7.58
N SER A 54 9.47 8.57 8.64
CA SER A 54 10.93 8.46 8.57
C SER A 54 11.41 7.04 8.21
N GLN A 55 10.51 6.05 8.28
CA GLN A 55 10.81 4.66 8.00
C GLN A 55 10.88 4.37 6.49
N ASP A 56 11.43 3.21 6.17
CA ASP A 56 11.69 2.74 4.80
C ASP A 56 10.48 2.80 3.87
N GLY A 57 9.28 2.54 4.39
CA GLY A 57 8.07 2.53 3.58
C GLY A 57 7.84 3.85 2.85
N PHE A 58 7.84 4.97 3.57
CA PHE A 58 7.65 6.27 2.94
C PHE A 58 8.89 6.78 2.23
N THR A 59 10.08 6.60 2.82
CA THR A 59 11.32 7.14 2.23
C THR A 59 11.62 6.54 0.85
N LYS A 60 11.40 5.23 0.68
CA LYS A 60 11.55 4.56 -0.63
C LYS A 60 10.46 4.95 -1.62
N LEU A 61 9.22 5.08 -1.16
CA LEU A 61 8.09 5.51 -2.00
C LEU A 61 8.24 6.96 -2.46
N SER A 62 8.55 7.88 -1.55
CA SER A 62 8.74 9.30 -1.89
C SER A 62 9.87 9.48 -2.89
N LYS A 63 11.01 8.80 -2.65
CA LYS A 63 12.12 8.79 -3.60
C LYS A 63 11.68 8.29 -4.98
N ALA A 64 11.00 7.14 -5.05
CA ALA A 64 10.56 6.58 -6.33
C ALA A 64 9.64 7.55 -7.10
N PHE A 65 8.69 8.20 -6.42
CA PHE A 65 7.81 9.17 -7.05
C PHE A 65 8.53 10.43 -7.52
N LEU A 66 9.47 10.96 -6.73
CA LEU A 66 10.24 12.15 -7.09
C LEU A 66 11.24 11.87 -8.21
N ASP A 67 11.77 10.66 -8.29
CA ASP A 67 12.63 10.23 -9.40
C ASP A 67 11.82 10.04 -10.71
N ALA A 68 10.58 9.55 -10.61
CA ALA A 68 9.73 9.26 -11.77
C ALA A 68 9.07 10.49 -12.38
N GLY A 69 8.91 11.57 -11.64
CA GLY A 69 8.28 12.78 -12.20
C GLY A 69 7.88 13.83 -11.17
N ASP A 70 7.07 14.77 -11.64
CA ASP A 70 6.59 15.88 -10.82
C ASP A 70 5.25 15.56 -10.17
N VAL A 71 5.27 15.39 -8.87
CA VAL A 71 4.10 15.12 -8.03
C VAL A 71 4.16 15.91 -6.72
N ASN A 72 3.01 16.17 -6.11
CA ASN A 72 2.96 16.52 -4.70
C ASN A 72 2.94 15.21 -3.91
N ILE A 73 3.90 15.00 -3.03
CA ILE A 73 3.94 13.81 -2.19
C ILE A 73 3.91 14.16 -0.71
N LEU A 74 2.97 13.56 -0.01
CA LEU A 74 2.74 13.73 1.43
C LEU A 74 2.78 12.38 2.13
N ALA A 75 3.14 12.37 3.41
CA ALA A 75 2.86 11.27 4.31
C ALA A 75 2.05 11.74 5.50
N LEU A 76 1.05 10.97 5.89
CA LEU A 76 0.35 11.17 7.15
C LEU A 76 1.16 10.54 8.28
N ASP A 77 1.60 11.35 9.23
CA ASP A 77 2.18 10.88 10.48
C ASP A 77 1.08 10.75 11.54
N ALA A 78 0.71 9.53 11.83
CA ALA A 78 -0.23 9.13 12.87
C ALA A 78 0.44 8.28 13.96
N SER A 79 1.77 8.28 14.05
CA SER A 79 2.57 7.43 14.95
C SER A 79 2.17 7.59 16.42
N SER A 80 1.79 8.79 16.86
CA SER A 80 1.30 9.05 18.21
C SER A 80 0.02 8.29 18.58
N LEU A 81 -0.80 7.90 17.60
CA LEU A 81 -2.03 7.15 17.80
C LEU A 81 -1.88 5.66 17.45
N LEU A 82 -0.95 5.32 16.57
CA LEU A 82 -0.76 3.97 16.04
C LEU A 82 0.44 3.21 16.65
N GLY A 83 1.19 3.82 17.58
CA GLY A 83 2.48 3.30 18.05
C GLY A 83 2.48 2.45 19.32
N TRP A 84 1.35 2.26 20.02
CA TRP A 84 1.42 1.66 21.38
C TRP A 84 0.94 0.22 21.47
N GLN A 85 -0.30 -0.03 21.14
CA GLN A 85 -0.94 -1.34 21.22
C GLN A 85 -1.79 -1.54 19.98
N TYR A 86 -1.67 -2.68 19.33
CA TYR A 86 -2.35 -2.94 18.07
C TYR A 86 -3.89 -2.76 18.19
N LEU A 87 -4.52 -3.38 19.19
CA LEU A 87 -5.98 -3.27 19.39
C LEU A 87 -6.43 -1.82 19.62
N ARG A 88 -5.64 -1.01 20.32
CA ARG A 88 -5.92 0.41 20.44
C ARG A 88 -5.72 1.14 19.12
N ALA A 89 -4.65 0.84 18.40
CA ALA A 89 -4.40 1.44 17.10
C ALA A 89 -5.55 1.18 16.12
N THR A 90 -6.13 -0.03 16.10
CA THR A 90 -7.27 -0.35 15.23
C THR A 90 -8.50 0.52 15.52
N THR A 91 -8.74 0.91 16.77
CA THR A 91 -9.86 1.81 17.12
C THR A 91 -9.62 3.26 16.68
N MET A 92 -8.38 3.66 16.43
CA MET A 92 -8.02 5.01 15.97
C MET A 92 -8.13 5.17 14.44
N VAL A 93 -8.13 4.07 13.69
CA VAL A 93 -8.10 4.06 12.21
C VAL A 93 -9.23 4.90 11.60
N GLN A 94 -10.45 4.74 12.10
CA GLN A 94 -11.60 5.51 11.62
C GLN A 94 -11.41 7.01 11.87
N LEU A 95 -11.06 7.37 13.11
CA LEU A 95 -10.89 8.77 13.51
C LEU A 95 -9.82 9.48 12.67
N VAL A 96 -8.67 8.84 12.49
CA VAL A 96 -7.56 9.36 11.67
C VAL A 96 -8.00 9.52 10.22
N GLY A 97 -8.70 8.53 9.66
CA GLY A 97 -9.25 8.59 8.30
C GLY A 97 -10.27 9.71 8.12
N GLU A 98 -11.13 9.93 9.10
CA GLU A 98 -12.09 11.03 9.08
C GLU A 98 -11.41 12.41 9.03
N GLN A 99 -10.35 12.61 9.82
CA GLN A 99 -9.59 13.88 9.78
C GLN A 99 -8.94 14.10 8.41
N LEU A 100 -8.32 13.05 7.86
CA LEU A 100 -7.74 13.12 6.51
C LEU A 100 -8.82 13.40 5.45
N GLY A 101 -9.98 12.76 5.52
CA GLY A 101 -11.09 12.99 4.59
C GLY A 101 -11.59 14.45 4.59
N LYS A 102 -11.65 15.10 5.77
CA LYS A 102 -11.97 16.53 5.91
C LYS A 102 -10.91 17.40 5.23
N LEU A 103 -9.64 17.10 5.45
CA LEU A 103 -8.52 17.81 4.81
C LEU A 103 -8.57 17.68 3.29
N LEU A 104 -8.81 16.49 2.74
CA LEU A 104 -8.95 16.28 1.29
C LEU A 104 -10.11 17.08 0.70
N ALA A 105 -11.23 17.18 1.41
CA ALA A 105 -12.36 18.03 1.00
C ALA A 105 -11.96 19.50 0.92
N SER A 106 -11.14 19.98 1.87
CA SER A 106 -10.59 21.36 1.86
C SER A 106 -9.67 21.60 0.65
N PHE A 107 -8.82 20.65 0.30
CA PHE A 107 -7.96 20.76 -0.89
C PHE A 107 -8.80 20.86 -2.17
N VAL A 108 -9.85 20.04 -2.30
CA VAL A 108 -10.71 20.07 -3.50
C VAL A 108 -11.53 21.35 -3.55
N LYS A 109 -12.00 21.86 -2.41
CA LYS A 109 -12.66 23.18 -2.33
C LYS A 109 -11.74 24.32 -2.79
N ALA A 110 -10.43 24.19 -2.56
CA ALA A 110 -9.40 25.15 -3.00
C ALA A 110 -8.94 24.92 -4.47
N GLY A 111 -9.55 24.01 -5.22
CA GLY A 111 -9.28 23.82 -6.65
C GLY A 111 -8.52 22.57 -7.03
N LEU A 112 -8.01 21.77 -6.06
CA LEU A 112 -7.38 20.50 -6.41
C LEU A 112 -8.38 19.56 -7.07
N ARG A 113 -8.01 18.97 -8.19
CA ARG A 113 -8.88 17.99 -8.89
C ARG A 113 -8.94 16.69 -8.07
N ARG A 114 -10.15 16.27 -7.66
CA ARG A 114 -10.34 15.01 -6.92
C ARG A 114 -9.77 13.77 -7.62
N SER A 115 -9.73 13.79 -8.97
CA SER A 115 -9.13 12.72 -9.78
C SER A 115 -7.63 12.61 -9.59
N ASN A 116 -6.96 13.68 -9.16
CA ASN A 116 -5.52 13.74 -8.93
C ASN A 116 -5.11 13.19 -7.55
N ILE A 117 -6.09 12.94 -6.67
CA ILE A 117 -5.83 12.40 -5.32
C ILE A 117 -5.66 10.89 -5.41
N HIS A 118 -4.50 10.40 -4.94
CA HIS A 118 -4.18 9.00 -4.80
C HIS A 118 -3.69 8.73 -3.36
N LEU A 119 -4.46 7.98 -2.59
CA LEU A 119 -4.09 7.52 -1.27
C LEU A 119 -3.39 6.16 -1.38
N ILE A 120 -2.26 6.00 -0.72
CA ILE A 120 -1.44 4.79 -0.74
C ILE A 120 -1.25 4.36 0.71
N GLY A 121 -2.01 3.36 1.13
CA GLY A 121 -2.00 2.91 2.52
C GLY A 121 -1.32 1.57 2.69
N HIS A 122 -0.42 1.45 3.66
CA HIS A 122 0.16 0.19 4.08
C HIS A 122 -0.52 -0.30 5.37
N SER A 123 -0.85 -1.60 5.45
CA SER A 123 -1.38 -2.20 6.67
C SER A 123 -2.63 -1.46 7.19
N LEU A 124 -2.62 -0.95 8.45
CA LEU A 124 -3.65 -0.08 9.01
C LEU A 124 -3.90 1.17 8.15
N GLY A 125 -2.85 1.71 7.49
CA GLY A 125 -2.94 2.85 6.59
C GLY A 125 -3.87 2.62 5.41
N SER A 126 -4.05 1.37 4.97
CA SER A 126 -5.04 1.00 3.95
C SER A 126 -6.46 1.27 4.42
N HIS A 127 -6.78 0.92 5.65
CA HIS A 127 -8.11 1.16 6.22
C HIS A 127 -8.33 2.64 6.54
N ILE A 128 -7.29 3.36 7.02
CA ILE A 128 -7.33 4.82 7.16
C ILE A 128 -7.66 5.47 5.81
N SER A 129 -7.06 5.02 4.70
CA SER A 129 -7.38 5.48 3.34
C SER A 129 -8.84 5.23 2.98
N GLY A 130 -9.39 4.07 3.37
CA GLY A 130 -10.79 3.73 3.18
C GLY A 130 -11.73 4.68 3.92
N PHE A 131 -11.47 4.96 5.20
CA PHE A 131 -12.26 5.91 6.00
C PHE A 131 -12.13 7.35 5.48
N ALA A 132 -10.94 7.75 5.03
CA ALA A 132 -10.73 9.04 4.38
C ALA A 132 -11.58 9.16 3.11
N GLY A 133 -11.63 8.11 2.28
CA GLY A 133 -12.47 8.02 1.10
C GLY A 133 -13.96 8.11 1.41
N LYS A 134 -14.44 7.40 2.45
CA LYS A 134 -15.85 7.45 2.92
C LYS A 134 -16.21 8.87 3.38
N THR A 135 -15.37 9.46 4.22
CA THR A 135 -15.62 10.82 4.75
C THR A 135 -15.58 11.88 3.65
N PHE A 136 -14.60 11.80 2.74
CA PHE A 136 -14.54 12.67 1.57
C PHE A 136 -15.80 12.58 0.73
N LYS A 137 -16.30 11.36 0.47
CA LYS A 137 -17.54 11.12 -0.30
C LYS A 137 -18.74 11.70 0.42
N ASN A 138 -18.83 11.54 1.73
CA ASN A 138 -19.97 12.08 2.50
C ASN A 138 -20.02 13.61 2.45
N LEU A 139 -18.84 14.26 2.52
CA LEU A 139 -18.75 15.74 2.49
C LEU A 139 -18.93 16.34 1.10
N THR A 140 -18.34 15.70 0.07
CA THR A 140 -18.28 16.29 -1.28
C THR A 140 -19.28 15.68 -2.26
N LYS A 141 -19.95 14.57 -1.91
CA LYS A 141 -20.79 13.72 -2.77
C LYS A 141 -20.01 13.06 -3.92
N HIS A 142 -18.69 13.13 -3.90
CA HIS A 142 -17.80 12.56 -4.91
C HIS A 142 -16.79 11.62 -4.28
N ARG A 143 -16.16 10.77 -5.09
CA ARG A 143 -15.07 9.89 -4.65
C ARG A 143 -13.71 10.49 -5.03
N VAL A 144 -12.68 10.23 -4.22
CA VAL A 144 -11.27 10.44 -4.58
C VAL A 144 -10.88 9.61 -5.79
N GLY A 145 -9.81 9.97 -6.49
CA GLY A 145 -9.38 9.31 -7.72
C GLY A 145 -9.02 7.85 -7.51
N ARG A 146 -8.08 7.57 -6.62
CA ARG A 146 -7.53 6.21 -6.39
C ARG A 146 -7.18 5.97 -4.93
N ILE A 147 -7.35 4.74 -4.48
CA ILE A 147 -6.74 4.19 -3.28
C ILE A 147 -5.98 2.93 -3.67
N THR A 148 -4.71 2.83 -3.29
CA THR A 148 -3.94 1.59 -3.34
C THR A 148 -3.75 1.07 -1.91
N GLY A 149 -4.24 -0.15 -1.65
CA GLY A 149 -4.00 -0.87 -0.41
C GLY A 149 -2.77 -1.75 -0.55
N LEU A 150 -1.75 -1.50 0.25
CA LEU A 150 -0.51 -2.27 0.33
C LEU A 150 -0.62 -3.21 1.51
N ASP A 151 -0.93 -4.46 1.26
CA ASP A 151 -1.19 -5.52 2.23
C ASP A 151 -2.07 -5.03 3.41
N PRO A 152 -3.35 -4.68 3.14
CA PRO A 152 -4.23 -4.12 4.16
C PRO A 152 -4.31 -5.02 5.40
N ALA A 153 -4.29 -4.45 6.59
CA ALA A 153 -4.27 -5.20 7.84
C ALA A 153 -5.42 -6.22 7.94
N GLY A 154 -5.09 -7.46 8.32
CA GLY A 154 -6.06 -8.54 8.51
C GLY A 154 -6.70 -8.57 9.91
N PRO A 155 -5.90 -8.60 11.00
CA PRO A 155 -6.45 -8.66 12.35
C PRO A 155 -7.37 -7.48 12.66
N CYS A 156 -8.57 -7.76 13.19
CA CYS A 156 -9.68 -6.83 13.44
C CYS A 156 -10.40 -6.28 12.19
N PHE A 157 -9.96 -6.61 10.96
CA PHE A 157 -10.57 -6.12 9.72
C PHE A 157 -11.05 -7.25 8.79
N SER A 158 -10.62 -8.48 9.03
CA SER A 158 -11.16 -9.66 8.33
C SER A 158 -12.57 -9.97 8.82
N ASN A 159 -13.45 -10.39 7.89
CA ASN A 159 -14.82 -10.81 8.17
C ASN A 159 -15.70 -9.76 8.88
N VAL A 160 -15.36 -8.47 8.76
CA VAL A 160 -16.18 -7.36 9.27
C VAL A 160 -16.98 -6.72 8.15
N ASP A 161 -17.99 -5.92 8.53
CA ASP A 161 -18.78 -5.16 7.57
C ASP A 161 -17.90 -4.23 6.71
N LEU A 162 -18.27 -4.08 5.44
CA LEU A 162 -17.50 -3.27 4.48
C LEU A 162 -17.41 -1.80 4.86
N THR A 163 -18.30 -1.31 5.73
CA THR A 163 -18.24 0.08 6.24
C THR A 163 -17.09 0.29 7.22
N LEU A 164 -16.62 -0.80 7.85
CA LEU A 164 -15.60 -0.77 8.91
C LEU A 164 -14.17 -1.00 8.38
N ARG A 165 -13.99 -1.16 7.08
CA ARG A 165 -12.69 -1.41 6.45
C ARG A 165 -12.60 -0.81 5.06
N LEU A 166 -11.40 -0.85 4.46
CA LEU A 166 -11.22 -0.52 3.04
C LEU A 166 -12.10 -1.42 2.17
N ASN A 167 -12.75 -0.81 1.17
CA ASN A 167 -13.48 -1.54 0.14
C ASN A 167 -13.54 -0.75 -1.19
N LYS A 168 -13.94 -1.40 -2.26
CA LYS A 168 -14.01 -0.82 -3.61
C LYS A 168 -14.93 0.41 -3.77
N LYS A 169 -15.82 0.71 -2.80
CA LYS A 169 -16.71 1.89 -2.86
C LYS A 169 -16.03 3.17 -2.36
N ASP A 170 -14.82 3.09 -1.80
CA ASP A 170 -14.17 4.21 -1.11
C ASP A 170 -13.45 5.17 -2.06
N ALA A 171 -13.10 4.72 -3.28
CA ALA A 171 -12.55 5.55 -4.35
C ALA A 171 -13.20 5.25 -5.71
N ARG A 172 -12.83 6.00 -6.75
CA ARG A 172 -13.21 5.66 -8.14
C ARG A 172 -12.50 4.39 -8.60
N PHE A 173 -11.27 4.21 -8.15
CA PHE A 173 -10.48 3.01 -8.36
C PHE A 173 -9.79 2.61 -7.05
N VAL A 174 -9.91 1.35 -6.67
CA VAL A 174 -9.23 0.73 -5.52
C VAL A 174 -8.51 -0.49 -6.04
N ASP A 175 -7.21 -0.50 -5.93
CA ASP A 175 -6.34 -1.64 -6.22
C ASP A 175 -5.61 -2.07 -4.96
N VAL A 176 -5.37 -3.36 -4.82
CA VAL A 176 -4.77 -3.94 -3.63
C VAL A 176 -3.65 -4.90 -4.00
N ILE A 177 -2.56 -4.86 -3.26
CA ILE A 177 -1.44 -5.80 -3.37
C ILE A 177 -1.38 -6.59 -2.06
N HIS A 178 -1.62 -7.91 -2.14
CA HIS A 178 -1.57 -8.81 -0.99
C HIS A 178 -0.22 -9.51 -0.96
N THR A 179 0.49 -9.45 0.16
CA THR A 179 1.82 -10.04 0.31
C THR A 179 1.99 -10.90 1.55
N ASP A 180 1.11 -10.74 2.55
CA ASP A 180 1.12 -11.49 3.82
C ASP A 180 -0.30 -11.87 4.25
N ALA A 181 -1.14 -12.21 3.27
CA ALA A 181 -2.55 -12.55 3.45
C ALA A 181 -2.75 -13.72 4.43
N GLY A 182 -3.63 -13.51 5.41
CA GLY A 182 -3.95 -14.50 6.44
C GLY A 182 -3.03 -14.47 7.66
N VAL A 183 -1.99 -13.62 7.68
CA VAL A 183 -1.12 -13.38 8.84
C VAL A 183 -1.30 -11.92 9.29
N TYR A 184 -0.50 -10.98 8.80
CA TYR A 184 -0.71 -9.55 9.05
C TYR A 184 -1.67 -8.92 8.06
N GLY A 185 -1.70 -9.42 6.82
CA GLY A 185 -2.58 -8.95 5.75
C GLY A 185 -3.94 -9.63 5.71
N ILE A 186 -4.93 -8.91 5.20
CA ILE A 186 -6.27 -9.46 4.93
C ILE A 186 -6.22 -10.43 3.75
N ALA A 187 -6.92 -11.57 3.86
CA ALA A 187 -6.97 -12.58 2.80
C ALA A 187 -8.09 -12.32 1.78
N GLU A 188 -9.14 -11.59 2.19
CA GLU A 188 -10.28 -11.31 1.33
C GLU A 188 -9.96 -10.24 0.29
N ARG A 189 -10.60 -10.36 -0.87
CA ARG A 189 -10.59 -9.32 -1.89
C ARG A 189 -11.35 -8.11 -1.41
N VAL A 190 -10.72 -6.94 -1.47
CA VAL A 190 -11.31 -5.68 -0.99
C VAL A 190 -11.30 -4.58 -2.04
N GLY A 191 -10.50 -4.75 -3.10
CA GLY A 191 -10.37 -3.82 -4.21
C GLY A 191 -11.42 -3.96 -5.33
N HIS A 192 -11.28 -3.16 -6.34
CA HIS A 192 -11.81 -3.44 -7.67
C HIS A 192 -10.96 -4.51 -8.34
N VAL A 193 -9.67 -4.44 -8.14
CA VAL A 193 -8.65 -5.41 -8.53
C VAL A 193 -7.76 -5.72 -7.34
N ASP A 194 -7.47 -7.00 -7.16
CA ASP A 194 -6.61 -7.52 -6.11
C ASP A 194 -5.49 -8.34 -6.75
N TYR A 195 -4.24 -7.99 -6.45
CA TYR A 195 -3.04 -8.66 -6.94
C TYR A 195 -2.42 -9.52 -5.84
N PHE A 196 -2.02 -10.73 -6.19
CA PHE A 196 -1.44 -11.72 -5.29
C PHE A 196 -0.06 -12.17 -5.78
N PRO A 197 1.00 -11.34 -5.64
CA PRO A 197 2.35 -11.77 -5.96
C PRO A 197 2.75 -12.96 -5.10
N ASN A 198 3.28 -14.01 -5.75
CA ASN A 198 3.72 -15.26 -5.11
C ASN A 198 2.64 -15.94 -4.25
N GLY A 199 1.38 -15.82 -4.66
CA GLY A 199 0.23 -16.36 -3.93
C GLY A 199 -0.30 -15.43 -2.82
N GLY A 200 0.33 -14.28 -2.60
CA GLY A 200 -0.16 -13.23 -1.71
C GLY A 200 0.02 -13.47 -0.21
N SER A 201 0.58 -14.60 0.22
CA SER A 201 0.69 -14.94 1.65
C SER A 201 2.12 -14.94 2.17
N LYS A 202 3.06 -15.49 1.43
CA LYS A 202 4.48 -15.54 1.78
C LYS A 202 5.33 -15.11 0.60
N GLN A 203 6.31 -14.26 0.88
CA GLN A 203 7.14 -13.73 -0.18
C GLN A 203 8.51 -14.43 -0.21
N PRO A 204 9.10 -14.59 -1.41
CA PRO A 204 10.44 -15.16 -1.56
C PRO A 204 11.47 -14.44 -0.71
N SER A 205 12.48 -15.16 -0.22
CA SER A 205 13.55 -14.70 0.68
C SER A 205 13.09 -14.19 2.06
N CYS A 206 11.79 -14.17 2.35
CA CYS A 206 11.31 -13.87 3.69
C CYS A 206 11.39 -15.09 4.61
N PRO A 207 11.77 -14.91 5.90
CA PRO A 207 11.86 -16.01 6.85
C PRO A 207 10.56 -16.80 6.98
N PRO A 208 10.64 -18.11 7.29
CA PRO A 208 9.46 -18.95 7.43
C PRO A 208 8.65 -18.67 8.71
N THR A 209 9.22 -17.96 9.68
CA THR A 209 8.59 -17.69 10.98
C THR A 209 7.94 -16.32 10.99
N HIS A 210 6.60 -16.28 11.10
CA HIS A 210 5.81 -15.04 11.09
C HIS A 210 5.78 -14.30 12.44
N LEU A 211 6.33 -14.88 13.52
CA LEU A 211 6.06 -14.40 14.88
C LEU A 211 6.72 -13.06 15.25
N LEU A 212 7.74 -12.60 14.50
CA LEU A 212 8.42 -11.33 14.75
C LEU A 212 8.92 -10.64 13.47
N ASP A 213 8.50 -11.13 12.29
CA ASP A 213 9.05 -10.66 11.03
C ASP A 213 7.96 -10.14 10.10
N SER A 214 8.05 -8.86 9.79
CA SER A 214 7.16 -8.16 8.86
C SER A 214 7.63 -8.22 7.39
N CYS A 215 8.60 -9.06 7.04
CA CYS A 215 9.21 -9.11 5.71
C CYS A 215 8.17 -9.26 4.59
N SER A 216 7.30 -10.28 4.67
CA SER A 216 6.25 -10.47 3.66
C SER A 216 5.26 -9.30 3.66
N HIS A 217 4.89 -8.79 4.83
CA HIS A 217 4.00 -7.65 4.98
C HIS A 217 4.58 -6.37 4.35
N SER A 218 5.85 -6.13 4.58
CA SER A 218 6.60 -4.99 4.04
C SER A 218 6.89 -5.13 2.53
N ARG A 219 6.86 -6.34 1.97
CA ARG A 219 7.09 -6.56 0.55
C ARG A 219 6.12 -5.77 -0.33
N ALA A 220 4.90 -5.51 0.15
CA ALA A 220 3.90 -4.77 -0.59
C ALA A 220 4.36 -3.36 -1.01
N TRP A 221 4.96 -2.60 -0.10
CA TRP A 221 5.46 -1.27 -0.43
C TRP A 221 6.77 -1.31 -1.23
N LEU A 222 7.60 -2.36 -1.07
CA LEU A 222 8.79 -2.56 -1.92
C LEU A 222 8.39 -2.79 -3.39
N LEU A 223 7.45 -3.69 -3.64
CA LEU A 223 6.95 -3.98 -4.98
C LEU A 223 6.27 -2.74 -5.59
N PHE A 224 5.48 -2.02 -4.77
CA PHE A 224 4.82 -0.81 -5.25
C PHE A 224 5.83 0.29 -5.60
N ALA A 225 6.86 0.52 -4.76
CA ALA A 225 7.91 1.49 -5.05
C ALA A 225 8.66 1.18 -6.35
N GLU A 226 9.01 -0.09 -6.60
CA GLU A 226 9.63 -0.50 -7.86
C GLU A 226 8.69 -0.26 -9.06
N SER A 227 7.37 -0.50 -8.91
CA SER A 227 6.40 -0.27 -9.98
C SER A 227 6.24 1.20 -10.37
N VAL A 228 6.65 2.13 -9.52
CA VAL A 228 6.62 3.58 -9.81
C VAL A 228 7.65 3.95 -10.87
N THR A 229 8.84 3.38 -10.79
CA THR A 229 9.96 3.67 -11.71
C THR A 229 10.03 2.69 -12.89
N LYS A 230 9.39 1.52 -12.75
CA LYS A 230 9.39 0.45 -13.75
C LYS A 230 7.96 -0.04 -13.99
N PRO A 231 7.16 0.65 -14.81
CA PRO A 231 5.73 0.37 -14.99
C PRO A 231 5.42 -1.02 -15.55
N ASP A 232 6.35 -1.64 -16.28
CA ASP A 232 6.19 -2.96 -16.90
C ASP A 232 6.83 -4.10 -16.07
N ALA A 233 7.34 -3.81 -14.88
CA ALA A 233 8.06 -4.78 -14.06
C ALA A 233 7.17 -5.91 -13.53
N PHE A 234 5.88 -5.64 -13.29
CA PHE A 234 4.98 -6.55 -12.62
C PHE A 234 3.72 -6.79 -13.45
N LEU A 235 3.71 -7.84 -14.26
CA LEU A 235 2.56 -8.20 -15.07
C LEU A 235 1.84 -9.39 -14.43
N GLY A 236 0.60 -9.16 -14.00
CA GLY A 236 -0.28 -10.19 -13.44
C GLY A 236 -1.18 -10.80 -14.50
N VAL A 237 -1.54 -12.07 -14.32
CA VAL A 237 -2.50 -12.80 -15.15
C VAL A 237 -3.78 -13.06 -14.36
N ALA A 238 -4.94 -12.88 -15.01
CA ALA A 238 -6.24 -13.18 -14.42
C ALA A 238 -6.36 -14.67 -14.11
N CYS A 239 -6.55 -15.00 -12.83
CA CYS A 239 -6.62 -16.38 -12.39
C CYS A 239 -7.60 -16.54 -11.22
N PRO A 240 -8.32 -17.65 -11.11
CA PRO A 240 -9.29 -17.84 -10.03
C PRO A 240 -8.63 -17.98 -8.65
N ASP A 241 -7.48 -18.65 -8.58
CA ASP A 241 -6.74 -18.92 -7.34
C ASP A 241 -5.26 -19.23 -7.61
N TRP A 242 -4.51 -19.41 -6.53
CA TRP A 242 -3.07 -19.70 -6.59
C TRP A 242 -2.75 -21.09 -7.16
N ASP A 243 -3.59 -22.10 -6.88
CA ASP A 243 -3.42 -23.45 -7.43
C ASP A 243 -3.55 -23.43 -8.96
N ALA A 244 -4.55 -22.72 -9.47
CA ALA A 244 -4.71 -22.53 -10.91
C ALA A 244 -3.50 -21.82 -11.55
N PHE A 245 -2.93 -20.82 -10.85
CA PHE A 245 -1.73 -20.12 -11.32
C PHE A 245 -0.51 -21.06 -11.37
N GLN A 246 -0.27 -21.83 -10.31
CA GLN A 246 0.83 -22.81 -10.24
C GLN A 246 0.73 -23.88 -11.34
N ASN A 247 -0.49 -24.26 -11.69
CA ASN A 247 -0.79 -25.28 -12.71
C ASN A 247 -1.05 -24.68 -14.11
N GLN A 248 -0.77 -23.42 -14.33
CA GLN A 248 -0.92 -22.70 -15.61
C GLN A 248 -2.35 -22.77 -16.19
N ARG A 249 -3.37 -22.76 -15.33
CA ARG A 249 -4.81 -22.78 -15.68
C ARG A 249 -5.46 -21.42 -15.59
N CYS A 250 -4.74 -20.37 -16.00
CA CYS A 250 -5.18 -18.97 -15.96
C CYS A 250 -5.66 -18.48 -17.33
N ASN A 251 -6.28 -17.28 -17.32
CA ASN A 251 -6.64 -16.60 -18.56
C ASN A 251 -5.49 -15.72 -19.05
N TYR A 252 -4.60 -16.26 -19.86
CA TYR A 252 -3.44 -15.55 -20.39
C TYR A 252 -3.76 -14.47 -21.43
N THR A 253 -5.02 -14.29 -21.80
CA THR A 253 -5.46 -13.14 -22.63
C THR A 253 -5.86 -11.94 -21.81
N ASP A 254 -6.02 -12.11 -20.48
CA ASP A 254 -6.37 -11.05 -19.54
C ASP A 254 -5.19 -10.79 -18.59
N LEU A 255 -4.36 -9.84 -18.99
CA LEU A 255 -3.17 -9.41 -18.27
C LEU A 255 -3.35 -7.99 -17.72
N SER A 256 -2.81 -7.74 -16.55
CA SER A 256 -2.86 -6.40 -15.94
C SER A 256 -1.56 -6.07 -15.20
N PRO A 257 -0.97 -4.88 -15.42
CA PRO A 257 0.16 -4.42 -14.64
C PRO A 257 -0.26 -4.15 -13.20
N MET A 258 0.49 -4.69 -12.23
CA MET A 258 0.36 -4.40 -10.80
C MET A 258 1.09 -3.10 -10.45
N GLY A 259 0.65 -2.43 -9.39
CA GLY A 259 1.30 -1.23 -8.86
C GLY A 259 0.83 0.05 -9.53
N LEU A 260 1.72 1.03 -9.73
CA LEU A 260 1.30 2.35 -10.23
C LEU A 260 0.64 2.28 -11.61
N ALA A 261 1.08 1.37 -12.46
CA ALA A 261 0.56 1.19 -13.82
C ALA A 261 -0.80 0.49 -13.90
N SER A 262 -1.32 -0.02 -12.78
CA SER A 262 -2.68 -0.59 -12.72
C SER A 262 -3.73 0.44 -13.13
N ARG A 263 -4.65 0.06 -14.03
CA ARG A 263 -5.56 1.01 -14.72
C ARG A 263 -6.97 0.97 -14.15
N PRO A 264 -7.62 2.14 -14.01
CA PRO A 264 -9.06 2.20 -13.76
C PRO A 264 -9.83 1.39 -14.81
N GLY A 265 -10.73 0.51 -14.34
CA GLY A 265 -11.45 -0.43 -15.21
C GLY A 265 -11.03 -1.87 -15.03
N THR A 266 -9.77 -2.13 -14.63
CA THR A 266 -9.32 -3.49 -14.24
C THR A 266 -10.16 -4.02 -13.09
N ARG A 267 -10.53 -5.29 -13.16
CA ARG A 267 -11.39 -5.96 -12.18
C ARG A 267 -10.93 -7.40 -11.95
N GLY A 268 -11.12 -7.89 -10.73
CA GLY A 268 -10.90 -9.29 -10.43
C GLY A 268 -9.59 -9.57 -9.70
N THR A 269 -9.08 -10.76 -9.88
CA THR A 269 -7.94 -11.29 -9.16
C THR A 269 -6.82 -11.63 -10.13
N TYR A 270 -5.63 -11.12 -9.85
CA TYR A 270 -4.45 -11.34 -10.69
C TYR A 270 -3.33 -11.93 -9.84
N TYR A 271 -2.67 -12.93 -10.40
CA TYR A 271 -1.50 -13.58 -9.81
C TYR A 271 -0.27 -13.32 -10.65
N LEU A 272 0.88 -13.27 -9.98
CA LEU A 272 2.18 -13.12 -10.63
C LEU A 272 3.27 -13.69 -9.73
N SER A 273 4.39 -14.09 -10.34
CA SER A 273 5.64 -14.37 -9.64
C SER A 273 6.53 -13.14 -9.60
N THR A 274 7.34 -12.99 -8.55
CA THR A 274 8.38 -11.98 -8.44
C THR A 274 9.71 -12.63 -8.09
N ALA A 275 10.82 -11.91 -8.32
CA ALA A 275 12.13 -12.36 -7.89
C ALA A 275 12.28 -12.32 -6.35
N GLU A 276 13.28 -13.03 -5.85
CA GLU A 276 13.61 -13.11 -4.42
C GLU A 276 14.24 -11.81 -3.91
N GLU A 277 15.10 -11.19 -4.73
CA GLU A 277 15.85 -9.98 -4.44
C GLU A 277 15.56 -8.88 -5.47
N PRO A 278 15.80 -7.61 -5.14
CA PRO A 278 15.65 -6.51 -6.10
C PRO A 278 16.63 -6.65 -7.30
N PRO A 279 16.15 -6.33 -8.50
CA PRO A 279 14.81 -5.90 -8.86
C PRO A 279 13.82 -7.07 -8.81
N TYR A 280 12.67 -6.84 -8.15
CA TYR A 280 11.67 -7.91 -7.94
C TYR A 280 10.84 -8.23 -9.18
N GLY A 281 10.69 -7.28 -10.08
CA GLY A 281 9.85 -7.42 -11.27
C GLY A 281 10.45 -8.38 -12.28
N LEU A 282 9.61 -9.31 -12.78
CA LEU A 282 9.97 -10.30 -13.80
C LEU A 282 9.32 -10.02 -15.16
N GLY A 283 8.60 -8.89 -15.30
CA GLY A 283 7.87 -8.55 -16.53
C GLY A 283 6.96 -9.70 -16.97
N ASP A 284 6.99 -10.04 -18.26
CA ASP A 284 6.22 -11.15 -18.83
C ASP A 284 6.55 -12.51 -18.20
N GLY A 285 7.78 -12.72 -17.74
CA GLY A 285 8.19 -13.92 -17.04
C GLY A 285 7.42 -14.16 -15.74
N GLY A 286 6.95 -13.08 -15.10
CA GLY A 286 6.14 -13.13 -13.89
C GLY A 286 4.72 -13.63 -14.10
N THR A 287 4.21 -13.72 -15.31
CA THR A 287 2.87 -14.24 -15.63
C THR A 287 2.76 -15.77 -15.46
N ARG A 288 3.88 -16.45 -15.24
CA ARG A 288 3.96 -17.88 -14.99
C ARG A 288 4.53 -18.16 -13.60
N PHE A 289 4.17 -19.32 -13.05
CA PHE A 289 4.71 -19.74 -11.77
C PHE A 289 6.22 -19.97 -11.88
N VAL A 290 6.98 -19.23 -11.08
CA VAL A 290 8.42 -19.40 -10.90
C VAL A 290 8.64 -20.01 -9.53
N LYS A 291 9.16 -21.25 -9.49
CA LYS A 291 9.48 -21.92 -8.23
C LYS A 291 10.70 -21.23 -7.61
N SER A 292 10.51 -20.63 -6.44
CA SER A 292 11.62 -20.02 -5.70
C SER A 292 12.57 -21.11 -5.20
N PRO A 293 13.88 -21.03 -5.45
CA PRO A 293 14.88 -21.97 -4.93
C PRO A 293 15.10 -21.87 -3.43
N GLY A 294 14.52 -20.87 -2.74
CA GLY A 294 14.84 -20.51 -1.36
C GLY A 294 14.72 -21.62 -0.32
N VAL A 295 13.85 -22.62 -0.51
CA VAL A 295 13.74 -23.75 0.43
C VAL A 295 14.92 -24.72 0.30
N LEU A 296 15.41 -24.96 -0.92
CA LEU A 296 16.56 -25.83 -1.15
C LEU A 296 17.88 -25.16 -0.71
N ARG A 297 18.02 -23.86 -0.93
CA ARG A 297 19.22 -23.11 -0.52
C ARG A 297 19.36 -23.06 0.99
N PHE A 298 18.26 -22.80 1.72
CA PHE A 298 18.26 -22.80 3.19
C PHE A 298 18.72 -24.16 3.76
N PHE A 299 18.25 -25.27 3.21
CA PHE A 299 18.72 -26.61 3.62
C PHE A 299 20.19 -26.86 3.23
N MET A 300 20.64 -26.40 2.06
CA MET A 300 22.04 -26.56 1.65
C MET A 300 22.98 -25.69 2.49
N ASP A 301 22.61 -24.44 2.82
CA ASP A 301 23.42 -23.58 3.67
C ASP A 301 23.49 -24.10 5.12
N VAL A 302 22.39 -24.61 5.67
CA VAL A 302 22.38 -25.26 6.99
C VAL A 302 23.23 -26.53 6.98
N PHE A 303 23.16 -27.37 5.96
CA PHE A 303 24.01 -28.57 5.83
C PHE A 303 25.47 -28.21 5.59
N SER A 304 25.76 -27.13 4.85
CA SER A 304 27.16 -26.71 4.60
C SER A 304 27.89 -26.19 5.86
N VAL A 305 27.11 -25.63 6.81
CA VAL A 305 27.67 -25.21 8.12
C VAL A 305 28.06 -26.42 8.99
N PHE A 306 27.28 -27.52 8.88
CA PHE A 306 27.58 -28.76 9.63
C PHE A 306 28.66 -29.64 8.99
N THR A 307 28.99 -29.42 7.71
CA THR A 307 30.03 -30.20 7.00
C THR A 307 31.39 -29.50 6.92
N ARG A 308 31.56 -28.30 7.44
CA ARG A 308 32.81 -27.54 7.49
C ARG A 308 33.42 -27.54 8.88
N ASN A 309 33.59 -28.71 9.50
CA ASN A 309 34.57 -28.91 10.56
C ASN A 309 35.27 -30.24 10.32
N PRO A 310 36.61 -30.22 10.08
CA PRO A 310 37.42 -31.41 10.16
C PRO A 310 37.66 -31.82 11.61
#